data_df59c3197aad262fdbdb5198e6562e4f
#
_entry.id   df59c3197aad262fdbdb5198e6562e4f
#
_cell.length_a   1.000
_cell.length_b   1.000
_cell.length_c   1.000
_cell.angle_alpha   90.00
_cell.angle_beta   90.00
_cell.angle_gamma   90.00
#
_symmetry.space_group_name_H-M   'P 1'
#
loop_
_entity.id
_entity.type
_entity.pdbx_description
1 polymer ?
#
loop_
_entity_poly.entity_id
_entity_poly.type
_entity_poly.pdbx_seq_one_letter_code
_entity_poly.pdbx_strand_id
1 'polypeptide(L)'
;GQTAGKQILIKVSANPNGSGAREVTVVPVGSEQGLRSLAWIEDNRRKVYELSGGKLAYVYLPNTGGAGYTNFNRYYFAQIDREGAVIDERFNGGGSAADYMISYMSRPLMNYWSTREGENFTTPVSAIYGPKAMIINEYSSSGGDLLPWLFRQSKLGTLVGKRTWGGLVGIYNYPVLMDGGQVTAPRVAFRNLQGELDVE
;
A
#
# COMPACT_ATOMS: atom_id res chain seq x y z
N GLY A 1 14.47 4.35 -29.76
CA GLY A 1 13.57 3.89 -30.03
C GLY A 1 12.05 3.81 -30.09
N GLN A 2 11.49 3.27 -31.16
CA GLN A 2 10.03 3.09 -31.33
C GLN A 2 9.65 1.60 -31.23
N THR A 3 10.30 0.86 -30.30
CA THR A 3 10.16 -0.60 -30.18
C THR A 3 9.32 -1.04 -28.95
N ALA A 4 8.95 -0.08 -28.08
CA ALA A 4 8.12 -0.40 -26.93
C ALA A 4 6.79 -1.04 -27.35
N GLY A 5 6.44 -2.17 -26.71
CA GLY A 5 5.25 -2.94 -27.03
C GLY A 5 5.31 -3.79 -28.30
N LYS A 6 6.45 -3.76 -29.04
CA LYS A 6 6.65 -4.55 -30.25
C LYS A 6 7.67 -5.68 -29.99
N GLN A 7 7.38 -6.83 -30.54
CA GLN A 7 8.34 -7.95 -30.53
C GLN A 7 9.57 -7.61 -31.37
N ILE A 8 10.75 -7.70 -30.76
CA ILE A 8 12.02 -7.49 -31.44
C ILE A 8 12.98 -8.64 -31.13
N LEU A 9 13.89 -8.90 -32.05
CA LEU A 9 14.97 -9.86 -31.92
C LEU A 9 16.23 -9.11 -31.53
N ILE A 10 16.88 -9.53 -30.44
CA ILE A 10 18.17 -9.02 -30.03
C ILE A 10 19.21 -10.14 -30.00
N LYS A 11 20.45 -9.83 -30.36
CA LYS A 11 21.58 -10.74 -30.28
C LYS A 11 22.37 -10.44 -29.01
N VAL A 12 22.51 -11.43 -28.15
CA VAL A 12 23.19 -11.31 -26.84
C VAL A 12 24.35 -12.29 -26.75
N SER A 13 25.42 -11.85 -26.10
CA SER A 13 26.60 -12.70 -25.83
C SER A 13 27.15 -12.39 -24.44
N ALA A 14 27.67 -13.41 -23.75
CA ALA A 14 28.43 -13.24 -22.52
C ALA A 14 29.85 -12.74 -22.78
N ASN A 15 30.36 -12.89 -24.02
CA ASN A 15 31.70 -12.51 -24.41
C ASN A 15 31.70 -11.17 -25.17
N PRO A 16 32.60 -10.22 -24.86
CA PRO A 16 32.68 -8.93 -25.54
C PRO A 16 32.94 -9.05 -27.05
N ASN A 17 33.62 -10.11 -27.49
CA ASN A 17 33.91 -10.39 -28.91
C ASN A 17 32.70 -10.99 -29.66
N GLY A 18 31.58 -11.25 -28.99
CA GLY A 18 30.37 -11.80 -29.59
C GLY A 18 30.39 -13.32 -29.79
N SER A 19 31.46 -14.04 -29.37
CA SER A 19 31.47 -15.49 -29.47
C SER A 19 30.41 -16.12 -28.60
N GLY A 20 29.73 -17.18 -29.09
CA GLY A 20 28.60 -17.83 -28.40
C GLY A 20 27.32 -16.96 -28.35
N ALA A 21 27.21 -15.99 -29.22
CA ALA A 21 26.02 -15.16 -29.29
C ALA A 21 24.77 -15.98 -29.63
N ARG A 22 23.68 -15.66 -28.95
CA ARG A 22 22.34 -16.23 -29.22
C ARG A 22 21.31 -15.13 -29.49
N GLU A 23 20.32 -15.47 -30.23
CA GLU A 23 19.18 -14.57 -30.49
C GLU A 23 18.11 -14.76 -29.41
N VAL A 24 17.57 -13.64 -28.92
CA VAL A 24 16.50 -13.63 -27.91
C VAL A 24 15.40 -12.70 -28.39
N THR A 25 14.20 -13.21 -28.43
CA THR A 25 13.00 -12.41 -28.70
C THR A 25 12.55 -11.71 -27.43
N VAL A 26 12.38 -10.39 -27.49
CA VAL A 26 11.91 -9.56 -26.36
C VAL A 26 10.84 -8.59 -26.79
N VAL A 27 10.01 -8.18 -25.86
CA VAL A 27 9.05 -7.07 -26.02
C VAL A 27 9.46 -5.96 -25.06
N PRO A 28 10.16 -4.92 -25.54
CA PRO A 28 10.56 -3.81 -24.69
C PRO A 28 9.35 -3.09 -24.09
N VAL A 29 9.47 -2.66 -22.85
CA VAL A 29 8.44 -1.84 -22.17
C VAL A 29 8.71 -0.34 -22.37
N GLY A 30 7.67 0.47 -22.38
CA GLY A 30 7.79 1.94 -22.48
C GLY A 30 8.32 2.60 -21.20
N SER A 31 8.06 1.97 -20.06
CA SER A 31 8.53 2.41 -18.74
C SER A 31 8.77 1.20 -17.83
N GLU A 32 9.84 1.22 -17.08
CA GLU A 32 10.16 0.21 -16.06
C GLU A 32 9.60 0.58 -14.68
N GLN A 33 9.02 1.77 -14.51
CA GLN A 33 8.60 2.28 -13.21
C GLN A 33 7.69 1.31 -12.46
N GLY A 34 6.67 0.77 -13.10
CA GLY A 34 5.75 -0.19 -12.49
C GLY A 34 6.44 -1.51 -12.09
N LEU A 35 7.34 -2.00 -12.92
CA LEU A 35 8.12 -3.23 -12.65
C LEU A 35 9.08 -3.04 -11.48
N ARG A 36 9.78 -1.89 -11.43
CA ARG A 36 10.69 -1.55 -10.34
C ARG A 36 9.95 -1.36 -9.02
N SER A 37 8.79 -0.70 -9.07
CA SER A 37 7.93 -0.53 -7.88
C SER A 37 7.44 -1.88 -7.35
N LEU A 38 7.00 -2.77 -8.25
CA LEU A 38 6.57 -4.11 -7.86
C LEU A 38 7.72 -4.93 -7.27
N ALA A 39 8.91 -4.89 -7.89
CA ALA A 39 10.09 -5.57 -7.36
C ALA A 39 10.44 -5.05 -5.95
N TRP A 40 10.42 -3.74 -5.74
CA TRP A 40 10.68 -3.13 -4.45
C TRP A 40 9.66 -3.57 -3.37
N ILE A 41 8.37 -3.64 -3.71
CA ILE A 41 7.32 -4.12 -2.80
C ILE A 41 7.59 -5.59 -2.41
N GLU A 42 7.87 -6.44 -3.38
CA GLU A 42 8.11 -7.86 -3.14
C GLU A 42 9.43 -8.13 -2.38
N ASP A 43 10.46 -7.33 -2.61
CA ASP A 43 11.71 -7.41 -1.86
C ASP A 43 11.49 -7.01 -0.38
N ASN A 44 10.72 -5.95 -0.12
CA ASN A 44 10.35 -5.56 1.24
C ASN A 44 9.51 -6.65 1.92
N ARG A 45 8.56 -7.26 1.20
CA ARG A 45 7.75 -8.36 1.73
C ARG A 45 8.62 -9.57 2.12
N ARG A 46 9.55 -9.96 1.26
CA ARG A 46 10.52 -11.04 1.57
C ARG A 46 11.39 -10.69 2.77
N LYS A 47 11.88 -9.45 2.82
CA LYS A 47 12.70 -8.97 3.94
C LYS A 47 11.96 -9.02 5.26
N VAL A 48 10.69 -8.58 5.32
CA VAL A 48 9.86 -8.67 6.52
C VAL A 48 9.63 -10.13 6.91
N TYR A 49 9.34 -10.98 5.94
CA TYR A 49 9.19 -12.43 6.17
C TYR A 49 10.47 -13.05 6.79
N GLU A 50 11.61 -12.81 6.19
CA GLU A 50 12.90 -13.34 6.65
C GLU A 50 13.27 -12.83 8.05
N LEU A 51 13.19 -11.51 8.27
CA LEU A 51 13.55 -10.89 9.56
C LEU A 51 12.61 -11.31 10.71
N SER A 52 11.37 -11.64 10.41
CA SER A 52 10.39 -12.07 11.41
C SER A 52 10.30 -13.60 11.57
N GLY A 53 11.07 -14.37 10.81
CA GLY A 53 10.91 -15.82 10.76
C GLY A 53 9.53 -16.25 10.26
N GLY A 54 8.96 -15.49 9.32
CA GLY A 54 7.65 -15.75 8.73
C GLY A 54 6.44 -15.31 9.59
N LYS A 55 6.66 -14.62 10.71
CA LYS A 55 5.60 -14.27 11.66
C LYS A 55 4.81 -13.02 11.30
N LEU A 56 5.40 -12.09 10.54
CA LEU A 56 4.77 -10.82 10.21
C LEU A 56 4.31 -10.77 8.76
N ALA A 57 3.11 -10.25 8.57
CA ALA A 57 2.60 -9.82 7.28
C ALA A 57 3.27 -8.51 6.84
N TYR A 58 3.38 -8.29 5.53
CA TYR A 58 3.74 -7.00 4.94
C TYR A 58 2.70 -6.56 3.94
N VAL A 59 2.19 -5.35 4.12
CA VAL A 59 1.15 -4.75 3.26
C VAL A 59 1.59 -3.37 2.82
N TYR A 60 1.86 -3.19 1.51
CA TYR A 60 2.19 -1.90 0.93
C TYR A 60 0.95 -1.20 0.39
N LEU A 61 0.78 0.08 0.74
CA LEU A 61 -0.36 0.92 0.39
C LEU A 61 0.09 2.12 -0.44
N PRO A 62 0.08 2.04 -1.79
CA PRO A 62 0.54 3.14 -2.66
C PRO A 62 -0.37 4.37 -2.58
N ASN A 63 -1.60 4.20 -2.15
CA ASN A 63 -2.58 5.24 -1.90
C ASN A 63 -3.73 4.70 -1.03
N THR A 64 -4.64 5.55 -0.61
CA THR A 64 -5.93 5.19 -0.03
C THR A 64 -7.06 5.26 -1.05
N GLY A 65 -6.75 5.13 -2.33
CA GLY A 65 -7.68 5.00 -3.46
C GLY A 65 -7.78 3.57 -3.96
N GLY A 66 -8.14 3.40 -5.24
CA GLY A 66 -8.39 2.08 -5.85
C GLY A 66 -7.18 1.14 -5.84
N ALA A 67 -5.97 1.63 -6.09
CA ALA A 67 -4.77 0.79 -6.05
C ALA A 67 -4.45 0.33 -4.62
N GLY A 68 -4.55 1.21 -3.64
CA GLY A 68 -4.35 0.86 -2.23
C GLY A 68 -5.43 -0.09 -1.72
N TYR A 69 -6.69 0.14 -2.08
CA TYR A 69 -7.79 -0.80 -1.78
C TYR A 69 -7.49 -2.20 -2.33
N THR A 70 -7.06 -2.28 -3.59
CA THR A 70 -6.71 -3.56 -4.22
C THR A 70 -5.53 -4.23 -3.53
N ASN A 71 -4.46 -3.47 -3.23
CA ASN A 71 -3.29 -4.00 -2.53
C ASN A 71 -3.62 -4.44 -1.10
N PHE A 72 -4.40 -3.64 -0.36
CA PHE A 72 -4.85 -4.03 0.97
C PHE A 72 -5.57 -5.38 0.94
N ASN A 73 -6.58 -5.52 0.08
CA ASN A 73 -7.32 -6.76 -0.03
C ASN A 73 -6.45 -7.95 -0.47
N ARG A 74 -5.55 -7.73 -1.42
CA ARG A 74 -4.66 -8.78 -1.91
C ARG A 74 -3.67 -9.25 -0.86
N TYR A 75 -2.99 -8.33 -0.18
CA TYR A 75 -1.87 -8.66 0.69
C TYR A 75 -2.28 -8.88 2.13
N TYR A 76 -3.26 -8.13 2.65
CA TYR A 76 -3.72 -8.29 4.02
C TYR A 76 -4.43 -9.63 4.23
N PHE A 77 -5.41 -9.94 3.38
CA PHE A 77 -6.18 -11.17 3.54
C PHE A 77 -5.41 -12.44 3.16
N ALA A 78 -4.41 -12.35 2.30
CA ALA A 78 -3.52 -13.48 2.00
C ALA A 78 -2.55 -13.83 3.14
N GLN A 79 -2.49 -13.04 4.20
CA GLN A 79 -1.55 -13.17 5.30
C GLN A 79 -2.25 -13.11 6.68
N ILE A 80 -3.53 -13.45 6.77
CA ILE A 80 -4.31 -13.41 8.03
C ILE A 80 -3.87 -14.44 9.05
N ASP A 81 -3.08 -15.41 8.63
CA ASP A 81 -2.44 -16.43 9.47
C ASP A 81 -1.21 -15.90 10.23
N ARG A 82 -0.76 -14.67 9.96
CA ARG A 82 0.41 -14.08 10.59
C ARG A 82 0.12 -13.57 12.00
N GLU A 83 1.16 -13.59 12.83
CA GLU A 83 1.09 -13.15 14.23
C GLU A 83 0.99 -11.61 14.37
N GLY A 84 1.35 -10.85 13.34
CA GLY A 84 1.29 -9.38 13.32
C GLY A 84 1.51 -8.84 11.92
N ALA A 85 1.58 -7.51 11.76
CA ALA A 85 1.71 -6.89 10.46
C ALA A 85 2.59 -5.64 10.45
N VAL A 86 3.34 -5.46 9.36
CA VAL A 86 3.97 -4.21 8.94
C VAL A 86 3.14 -3.63 7.79
N ILE A 87 2.56 -2.47 8.03
CA ILE A 87 1.82 -1.69 7.02
C ILE A 87 2.77 -0.61 6.50
N ASP A 88 3.09 -0.66 5.23
CA ASP A 88 3.99 0.32 4.60
C ASP A 88 3.17 1.25 3.71
N GLU A 89 3.03 2.48 4.16
CA GLU A 89 2.31 3.50 3.41
C GLU A 89 3.21 4.61 2.89
N ARG A 90 4.52 4.38 2.85
CA ARG A 90 5.46 5.33 2.24
C ARG A 90 5.06 5.63 0.80
N PHE A 91 5.11 6.91 0.45
CA PHE A 91 4.69 7.41 -0.87
C PHE A 91 3.18 7.27 -1.14
N ASN A 92 2.36 7.18 -0.09
CA ASN A 92 0.90 7.09 -0.24
C ASN A 92 0.32 8.39 -0.83
N GLY A 93 -0.21 8.30 -2.04
CA GLY A 93 -0.75 9.46 -2.79
C GLY A 93 -2.15 9.91 -2.37
N GLY A 94 -2.68 9.39 -1.23
CA GLY A 94 -4.01 9.77 -0.73
C GLY A 94 -5.18 9.02 -1.37
N GLY A 95 -6.38 9.46 -1.07
CA GLY A 95 -7.66 8.84 -1.47
C GLY A 95 -8.64 8.79 -0.29
N SER A 96 -9.70 7.99 -0.40
CA SER A 96 -10.82 7.96 0.56
C SER A 96 -11.08 6.60 1.24
N ALA A 97 -10.20 5.61 1.10
CA ALA A 97 -10.39 4.27 1.65
C ALA A 97 -9.63 4.01 2.98
N ALA A 98 -9.15 5.06 3.65
CA ALA A 98 -8.42 4.93 4.90
C ALA A 98 -9.26 4.29 6.01
N ASP A 99 -10.51 4.69 6.16
CA ASP A 99 -11.48 4.15 7.12
C ASP A 99 -11.75 2.66 6.92
N TYR A 100 -11.89 2.23 5.67
CA TYR A 100 -12.02 0.81 5.33
C TYR A 100 -10.82 0.00 5.84
N MET A 101 -9.61 0.45 5.56
CA MET A 101 -8.39 -0.24 5.98
C MET A 101 -8.27 -0.32 7.51
N ILE A 102 -8.54 0.78 8.19
CA ILE A 102 -8.55 0.84 9.66
C ILE A 102 -9.61 -0.07 10.25
N SER A 103 -10.82 -0.09 9.68
CA SER A 103 -11.92 -0.96 10.12
C SER A 103 -11.53 -2.44 10.14
N TYR A 104 -10.77 -2.92 9.14
CA TYR A 104 -10.29 -4.30 9.14
C TYR A 104 -9.13 -4.53 10.12
N MET A 105 -8.19 -3.58 10.21
CA MET A 105 -7.04 -3.68 11.10
C MET A 105 -7.41 -3.59 12.58
N SER A 106 -8.54 -2.97 12.92
CA SER A 106 -9.00 -2.76 14.29
C SER A 106 -9.99 -3.82 14.80
N ARG A 107 -10.34 -4.81 13.98
CA ARG A 107 -11.28 -5.87 14.37
C ARG A 107 -10.79 -6.63 15.59
N PRO A 108 -11.55 -6.65 16.71
CA PRO A 108 -11.19 -7.45 17.89
C PRO A 108 -11.47 -8.92 17.64
N LEU A 109 -10.67 -9.78 18.27
CA LEU A 109 -10.99 -11.21 18.35
C LEU A 109 -12.20 -11.37 19.28
N MET A 110 -13.26 -12.00 18.78
CA MET A 110 -14.52 -12.18 19.51
C MET A 110 -14.63 -13.56 20.13
N ASN A 111 -14.28 -14.61 19.38
CA ASN A 111 -14.35 -16.00 19.85
C ASN A 111 -13.53 -16.93 18.95
N TYR A 112 -13.38 -18.14 19.44
CA TYR A 112 -12.87 -19.29 18.69
C TYR A 112 -13.99 -20.26 18.39
N TRP A 113 -13.90 -20.91 17.24
CA TRP A 113 -14.70 -22.06 16.86
C TRP A 113 -13.79 -23.27 16.76
N SER A 114 -14.25 -24.42 17.22
CA SER A 114 -13.56 -25.70 17.08
C SER A 114 -14.45 -26.66 16.29
N THR A 115 -13.90 -27.24 15.24
CA THR A 115 -14.58 -28.28 14.48
C THR A 115 -14.44 -29.63 15.17
N ARG A 116 -15.28 -30.58 14.80
CA ARG A 116 -15.17 -31.95 15.29
C ARG A 116 -13.87 -32.61 14.85
N GLU A 117 -13.31 -32.17 13.73
CA GLU A 117 -12.05 -32.64 13.15
C GLU A 117 -10.81 -32.04 13.82
N GLY A 118 -10.98 -31.12 14.75
CA GLY A 118 -9.90 -30.48 15.52
C GLY A 118 -9.34 -29.20 14.92
N GLU A 119 -9.88 -28.69 13.82
CA GLU A 119 -9.53 -27.40 13.28
C GLU A 119 -10.17 -26.25 14.08
N ASN A 120 -9.44 -25.16 14.23
CA ASN A 120 -9.94 -23.95 14.88
C ASN A 120 -9.95 -22.77 13.91
N PHE A 121 -10.99 -21.94 14.01
CA PHE A 121 -11.05 -20.67 13.34
C PHE A 121 -11.65 -19.59 14.26
N THR A 122 -11.55 -18.34 13.86
CA THR A 122 -11.90 -17.18 14.70
C THR A 122 -13.09 -16.42 14.16
N THR A 123 -13.72 -15.61 15.01
CA THR A 123 -14.62 -14.55 14.56
C THR A 123 -14.03 -13.20 15.02
N PRO A 124 -13.87 -12.21 14.11
CA PRO A 124 -13.98 -12.29 12.63
C PRO A 124 -13.00 -13.30 12.01
N VAL A 125 -13.39 -13.94 10.90
CA VAL A 125 -12.52 -14.92 10.21
C VAL A 125 -11.29 -14.24 9.58
N SER A 126 -11.44 -13.00 9.14
CA SER A 126 -10.42 -12.28 8.37
C SER A 126 -9.90 -11.07 9.13
N ALA A 127 -8.93 -11.30 10.02
CA ALA A 127 -8.20 -10.23 10.70
C ALA A 127 -6.82 -10.75 11.17
N ILE A 128 -5.84 -9.84 11.22
CA ILE A 128 -4.56 -10.07 11.89
C ILE A 128 -4.71 -9.44 13.28
N TYR A 129 -4.77 -10.26 14.32
CA TYR A 129 -5.08 -9.81 15.69
C TYR A 129 -3.87 -9.29 16.44
N GLY A 130 -2.67 -9.72 16.07
CA GLY A 130 -1.44 -9.36 16.75
C GLY A 130 -0.97 -7.93 16.51
N PRO A 131 0.23 -7.58 17.01
CA PRO A 131 0.77 -6.25 16.95
C PRO A 131 0.97 -5.77 15.52
N LYS A 132 0.82 -4.45 15.33
CA LYS A 132 1.01 -3.80 14.04
C LYS A 132 1.97 -2.63 14.18
N ALA A 133 2.72 -2.36 13.12
CA ALA A 133 3.48 -1.14 12.95
C ALA A 133 3.21 -0.55 11.57
N MET A 134 3.22 0.78 11.46
CA MET A 134 3.03 1.44 10.18
C MET A 134 4.26 2.28 9.84
N ILE A 135 4.79 2.08 8.62
CA ILE A 135 5.92 2.85 8.09
C ILE A 135 5.35 4.00 7.27
N ILE A 136 5.79 5.21 7.60
CA ILE A 136 5.35 6.47 7.00
C ILE A 136 6.53 7.30 6.49
N ASN A 137 6.28 8.19 5.53
CA ASN A 137 7.28 9.17 5.12
C ASN A 137 6.66 10.51 4.66
N GLU A 138 7.51 11.49 4.43
CA GLU A 138 7.17 12.85 4.04
C GLU A 138 6.47 12.98 2.66
N TYR A 139 6.39 11.90 1.91
CA TYR A 139 5.71 11.83 0.61
C TYR A 139 4.29 11.25 0.70
N SER A 140 3.89 10.78 1.88
CA SER A 140 2.51 10.39 2.14
C SER A 140 1.64 11.64 2.28
N SER A 141 0.49 11.70 1.61
CA SER A 141 -0.30 12.93 1.51
C SER A 141 -1.81 12.68 1.50
N SER A 142 -2.59 13.65 1.91
CA SER A 142 -4.06 13.63 1.89
C SER A 142 -4.62 12.42 2.68
N GLY A 143 -5.25 11.45 2.02
CA GLY A 143 -5.64 10.20 2.68
C GLY A 143 -4.46 9.40 3.26
N GLY A 144 -3.22 9.67 2.79
CA GLY A 144 -1.97 9.16 3.38
C GLY A 144 -1.54 9.94 4.62
N ASP A 145 -2.08 11.12 4.90
CA ASP A 145 -1.99 11.78 6.21
C ASP A 145 -3.07 11.23 7.15
N LEU A 146 -4.27 10.98 6.62
CA LEU A 146 -5.40 10.46 7.40
C LEU A 146 -5.16 9.05 7.93
N LEU A 147 -4.61 8.17 7.11
CA LEU A 147 -4.42 6.76 7.46
C LEU A 147 -3.56 6.57 8.72
N PRO A 148 -2.35 7.14 8.84
CA PRO A 148 -1.55 7.04 10.05
C PRO A 148 -2.17 7.78 11.24
N TRP A 149 -2.89 8.87 11.01
CA TRP A 149 -3.64 9.54 12.08
C TRP A 149 -4.71 8.59 12.66
N LEU A 150 -5.54 7.97 11.81
CA LEU A 150 -6.54 6.99 12.24
C LEU A 150 -5.90 5.75 12.90
N PHE A 151 -4.76 5.28 12.39
CA PHE A 151 -4.01 4.16 12.96
C PHE A 151 -3.57 4.45 14.40
N ARG A 152 -3.08 5.66 14.65
CA ARG A 152 -2.68 6.14 15.99
C ARG A 152 -3.89 6.32 16.90
N GLN A 153 -4.96 6.97 16.43
CA GLN A 153 -6.20 7.17 17.20
C GLN A 153 -6.85 5.84 17.60
N SER A 154 -6.81 4.86 16.71
CA SER A 154 -7.31 3.51 16.96
C SER A 154 -6.36 2.64 17.81
N LYS A 155 -5.21 3.19 18.23
CA LYS A 155 -4.18 2.49 19.05
C LYS A 155 -3.74 1.15 18.47
N LEU A 156 -3.65 1.06 17.14
CA LEU A 156 -3.33 -0.18 16.44
C LEU A 156 -1.86 -0.58 16.54
N GLY A 157 -0.98 0.39 16.79
CA GLY A 157 0.46 0.16 16.93
C GLY A 157 1.30 1.42 16.78
N THR A 158 2.58 1.23 16.50
CA THR A 158 3.57 2.31 16.40
C THR A 158 3.69 2.81 14.95
N LEU A 159 3.77 4.14 14.79
CA LEU A 159 4.20 4.78 13.55
C LEU A 159 5.73 4.87 13.53
N VAL A 160 6.35 4.52 12.42
CA VAL A 160 7.81 4.52 12.23
C VAL A 160 8.17 5.26 10.95
N GLY A 161 9.10 6.18 11.02
CA GLY A 161 9.59 6.91 9.85
C GLY A 161 9.58 8.41 10.05
N LYS A 162 9.25 9.15 8.99
CA LYS A 162 9.18 10.61 8.99
C LYS A 162 7.74 11.07 8.93
N ARG A 163 7.49 12.26 9.50
CA ARG A 163 6.19 12.93 9.44
C ARG A 163 5.69 13.01 8.00
N THR A 164 4.40 12.75 7.80
CA THR A 164 3.72 12.86 6.51
C THR A 164 3.56 14.32 6.07
N TRP A 165 3.07 14.55 4.87
CA TRP A 165 3.00 15.88 4.27
C TRP A 165 2.15 16.89 5.07
N GLY A 166 1.06 16.44 5.70
CA GLY A 166 0.17 17.31 6.50
C GLY A 166 -0.90 18.05 5.70
N GLY A 167 -1.10 17.70 4.44
CA GLY A 167 -2.04 18.37 3.54
C GLY A 167 -3.41 17.72 3.45
N LEU A 168 -4.06 17.39 4.57
CA LEU A 168 -5.35 16.73 4.59
C LEU A 168 -6.51 17.73 4.40
N VAL A 169 -6.78 18.07 3.14
CA VAL A 169 -7.96 18.87 2.73
C VAL A 169 -8.64 18.23 1.52
N GLY A 170 -9.97 18.24 1.49
CA GLY A 170 -10.72 17.74 0.33
C GLY A 170 -10.78 18.78 -0.79
N ILE A 171 -10.38 18.36 -2.01
CA ILE A 171 -10.29 19.19 -3.22
C ILE A 171 -11.09 18.58 -4.38
N TYR A 172 -12.36 18.28 -4.21
CA TYR A 172 -13.18 17.59 -5.21
C TYR A 172 -14.45 18.36 -5.57
N ASN A 173 -15.10 17.93 -6.64
CA ASN A 173 -16.36 18.48 -7.14
C ASN A 173 -16.29 19.94 -7.55
N TYR A 174 -15.25 20.32 -8.32
CA TYR A 174 -15.15 21.61 -8.94
C TYR A 174 -15.78 21.61 -10.33
N PRO A 175 -16.52 22.67 -10.71
CA PRO A 175 -17.00 22.81 -12.06
C PRO A 175 -15.82 23.01 -13.03
N VAL A 176 -15.95 22.44 -14.22
CA VAL A 176 -15.06 22.76 -15.33
C VAL A 176 -15.37 24.17 -15.81
N LEU A 177 -14.34 24.99 -16.05
CA LEU A 177 -14.47 26.34 -16.56
C LEU A 177 -14.88 26.32 -18.04
N MET A 178 -15.34 27.46 -18.57
CA MET A 178 -15.82 27.56 -19.96
C MET A 178 -14.76 27.23 -21.00
N ASP A 179 -13.49 27.42 -20.68
CA ASP A 179 -12.31 27.07 -21.50
C ASP A 179 -11.82 25.63 -21.30
N GLY A 180 -12.50 24.82 -20.49
CA GLY A 180 -12.11 23.46 -20.15
C GLY A 180 -11.09 23.36 -19.02
N GLY A 181 -10.62 24.47 -18.47
CA GLY A 181 -9.73 24.50 -17.30
C GLY A 181 -10.44 24.16 -15.99
N GLN A 182 -9.65 23.94 -14.95
CA GLN A 182 -10.13 23.73 -13.58
C GLN A 182 -9.29 24.53 -12.59
N VAL A 183 -9.94 25.04 -11.56
CA VAL A 183 -9.28 25.62 -10.39
C VAL A 183 -9.69 24.82 -9.17
N THR A 184 -8.70 24.22 -8.50
CA THR A 184 -8.92 23.47 -7.25
C THR A 184 -8.62 24.37 -6.05
N ALA A 185 -9.46 24.28 -5.02
CA ALA A 185 -9.27 24.96 -3.75
C ALA A 185 -9.77 24.05 -2.62
N PRO A 186 -9.34 24.22 -1.36
CA PRO A 186 -9.87 23.47 -0.24
C PRO A 186 -11.39 23.61 -0.13
N ARG A 187 -12.11 22.49 -0.09
CA ARG A 187 -13.57 22.44 0.03
C ARG A 187 -14.02 21.73 1.31
N VAL A 188 -13.24 20.77 1.78
CA VAL A 188 -13.53 19.99 2.99
C VAL A 188 -12.32 20.04 3.89
N ALA A 189 -12.52 20.42 5.14
CA ALA A 189 -11.50 20.42 6.18
C ALA A 189 -11.64 19.18 7.07
N PHE A 190 -10.52 18.58 7.44
CA PHE A 190 -10.48 17.57 8.48
C PHE A 190 -10.64 18.25 9.87
N ARG A 191 -11.41 17.60 10.74
CA ARG A 191 -11.52 17.99 12.16
C ARG A 191 -11.51 16.73 13.03
N ASN A 192 -10.81 16.80 14.15
CA ASN A 192 -10.89 15.75 15.17
C ASN A 192 -12.24 15.77 15.92
N LEU A 193 -12.46 14.85 16.85
CA LEU A 193 -13.70 14.76 17.62
C LEU A 193 -13.94 15.97 18.53
N GLN A 194 -12.94 16.78 18.82
CA GLN A 194 -13.02 18.05 19.55
C GLN A 194 -13.36 19.23 18.64
N GLY A 195 -13.42 19.01 17.32
CA GLY A 195 -13.68 20.04 16.32
C GLY A 195 -12.45 20.83 15.87
N GLU A 196 -11.25 20.41 16.28
CA GLU A 196 -9.99 21.07 15.96
C GLU A 196 -9.41 20.57 14.63
N LEU A 197 -8.64 21.41 13.93
CA LEU A 197 -7.83 21.03 12.78
C LEU A 197 -6.58 20.33 13.31
N ASP A 198 -6.55 19.02 13.33
CA ASP A 198 -5.55 18.21 14.04
C ASP A 198 -5.12 17.00 13.17
N VAL A 199 -4.45 17.28 12.09
CA VAL A 199 -3.79 16.23 11.26
C VAL A 199 -2.29 16.17 11.52
N GLU A 200 -1.75 17.22 12.05
CA GLU A 200 -0.30 17.41 12.21
C GLU A 200 0.21 17.14 13.63
#